data_10d272396836485933d8b7f255ed524e
#
_entry.id   10d272396836485933d8b7f255ed524e
#
_cell.length_a   1.000
_cell.length_b   1.000
_cell.length_c   1.000
_cell.angle_alpha   90.00
_cell.angle_beta   90.00
_cell.angle_gamma   90.00
#
_symmetry.space_group_name_H-M   'P 1'
#
loop_
_entity.id
_entity.type
_entity.pdbx_description
1 polymer ?
#
loop_
_entity_poly.entity_id
_entity_poly.type
_entity_poly.pdbx_seq_one_letter_code
_entity_poly.pdbx_strand_id
1 'polypeptide(L)'
;RVPIITGVSELTTERAAAYARDAEKLGADALMLLPAMVYVPTPEELEAHFRAVAAATSLPIMLYNNPTIYRVGVNNSDLKRLADVPNIVAVKESAPDSRRITDIINELGDRYKVLVGLDDVALEGLLLGACGWISGLTNAFPEESVALVKAAKERDLDRAIEIYRWFMPM
;
A
#
# COMPACT_ATOMS: atom_id res chain seq x y z
N ARG A 1 -13.68 -17.21 6.40
CA ARG A 1 -12.25 -16.87 6.49
C ARG A 1 -12.07 -15.49 5.90
N VAL A 2 -11.29 -14.62 6.53
CA VAL A 2 -10.84 -13.36 5.98
C VAL A 2 -9.58 -13.59 5.12
N PRO A 3 -9.34 -12.81 4.04
CA PRO A 3 -8.11 -12.84 3.28
C PRO A 3 -6.89 -12.46 4.14
N ILE A 4 -5.77 -13.14 3.92
CA ILE A 4 -4.52 -12.90 4.63
C ILE A 4 -3.53 -12.25 3.66
N ILE A 5 -3.12 -11.02 3.96
CA ILE A 5 -2.07 -10.30 3.24
C ILE A 5 -0.84 -10.27 4.16
N THR A 6 0.25 -10.94 3.79
CA THR A 6 1.46 -10.96 4.60
C THR A 6 2.49 -9.94 4.10
N GLY A 7 3.22 -9.32 5.05
CA GLY A 7 4.29 -8.36 4.74
C GLY A 7 5.58 -9.06 4.33
N VAL A 8 6.19 -8.63 3.24
CA VAL A 8 7.52 -9.03 2.77
C VAL A 8 8.48 -7.87 3.00
N SER A 9 9.23 -7.94 4.10
CA SER A 9 10.13 -6.87 4.57
C SER A 9 11.58 -7.36 4.74
N GLU A 10 12.04 -8.15 3.77
CA GLU A 10 13.36 -8.77 3.80
C GLU A 10 14.46 -7.80 3.36
N LEU A 11 15.67 -8.02 3.87
CA LEU A 11 16.82 -7.15 3.59
C LEU A 11 17.40 -7.35 2.19
N THR A 12 17.19 -8.53 1.58
CA THR A 12 17.72 -8.84 0.25
C THR A 12 16.61 -9.34 -0.68
N THR A 13 16.79 -9.13 -1.97
CA THR A 13 15.89 -9.61 -3.01
C THR A 13 15.74 -11.13 -2.99
N GLU A 14 16.83 -11.86 -2.76
CA GLU A 14 16.81 -13.32 -2.66
C GLU A 14 15.91 -13.81 -1.52
N ARG A 15 16.03 -13.22 -0.33
CA ARG A 15 15.19 -13.56 0.82
C ARG A 15 13.75 -13.17 0.60
N ALA A 16 13.49 -11.99 0.02
CA ALA A 16 12.14 -11.55 -0.30
C ALA A 16 11.45 -12.51 -1.29
N ALA A 17 12.15 -12.96 -2.32
CA ALA A 17 11.66 -13.94 -3.27
C ALA A 17 11.44 -15.33 -2.62
N ALA A 18 12.30 -15.74 -1.70
CA ALA A 18 12.11 -16.99 -0.92
C ALA A 18 10.87 -16.89 -0.03
N TYR A 19 10.72 -15.77 0.70
CA TYR A 19 9.56 -15.52 1.54
C TYR A 19 8.25 -15.52 0.73
N ALA A 20 8.25 -14.91 -0.45
CA ALA A 20 7.08 -14.89 -1.32
C ALA A 20 6.62 -16.30 -1.73
N ARG A 21 7.57 -17.17 -2.12
CA ARG A 21 7.28 -18.59 -2.42
C ARG A 21 6.73 -19.37 -1.21
N ASP A 22 7.28 -19.12 -0.04
CA ASP A 22 6.84 -19.83 1.18
C ASP A 22 5.49 -19.32 1.66
N ALA A 23 5.21 -18.01 1.57
CA ALA A 23 3.90 -17.44 1.86
C ALA A 23 2.80 -18.04 0.96
N GLU A 24 3.08 -18.21 -0.32
CA GLU A 24 2.18 -18.87 -1.28
C GLU A 24 1.89 -20.33 -0.88
N LYS A 25 2.93 -21.10 -0.58
CA LYS A 25 2.77 -22.51 -0.13
C LYS A 25 1.98 -22.63 1.17
N LEU A 26 2.11 -21.65 2.07
CA LEU A 26 1.40 -21.60 3.35
C LEU A 26 -0.05 -21.09 3.22
N GLY A 27 -0.46 -20.67 2.04
CA GLY A 27 -1.83 -20.28 1.72
C GLY A 27 -2.16 -18.84 2.09
N ALA A 28 -1.21 -17.92 2.01
CA ALA A 28 -1.49 -16.48 1.99
C ALA A 28 -2.32 -16.13 0.75
N ASP A 29 -3.16 -15.10 0.85
CA ASP A 29 -4.03 -14.67 -0.25
C ASP A 29 -3.38 -13.53 -1.07
N ALA A 30 -2.45 -12.77 -0.47
CA ALA A 30 -1.70 -11.71 -1.13
C ALA A 30 -0.43 -11.35 -0.36
N LEU A 31 0.43 -10.56 -0.98
CA LEU A 31 1.64 -10.01 -0.37
C LEU A 31 1.59 -8.49 -0.30
N MET A 32 2.13 -7.91 0.78
CA MET A 32 2.48 -6.49 0.87
C MET A 32 4.01 -6.39 0.81
N LEU A 33 4.54 -5.95 -0.33
CA LEU A 33 5.96 -5.97 -0.62
C LEU A 33 6.59 -4.60 -0.36
N LEU A 34 7.58 -4.57 0.50
CA LEU A 34 8.42 -3.42 0.81
C LEU A 34 9.64 -3.38 -0.13
N PRO A 35 10.19 -2.19 -0.40
CA PRO A 35 11.51 -2.10 -1.03
C PRO A 35 12.58 -2.71 -0.11
N ALA A 36 13.67 -3.21 -0.69
CA ALA A 36 14.84 -3.60 0.09
C ALA A 36 15.48 -2.34 0.72
N MET A 37 15.71 -2.37 2.04
CA MET A 37 15.99 -1.15 2.82
C MET A 37 17.44 -1.12 3.37
N VAL A 38 18.34 -1.94 2.86
CA VAL A 38 19.75 -1.97 3.32
C VAL A 38 20.49 -0.69 2.95
N TYR A 39 20.16 -0.13 1.82
CA TYR A 39 20.64 1.16 1.30
C TYR A 39 19.55 1.80 0.46
N VAL A 40 19.73 3.07 0.05
CA VAL A 40 18.82 3.71 -0.90
C VAL A 40 19.15 3.21 -2.31
N PRO A 41 18.28 2.39 -2.92
CA PRO A 41 18.54 1.81 -4.23
C PRO A 41 18.39 2.86 -5.33
N THR A 42 19.05 2.62 -6.47
CA THR A 42 18.72 3.32 -7.72
C THR A 42 17.32 2.89 -8.20
N PRO A 43 16.68 3.66 -9.11
CA PRO A 43 15.41 3.26 -9.70
C PRO A 43 15.45 1.87 -10.39
N GLU A 44 16.59 1.54 -11.03
CA GLU A 44 16.79 0.25 -11.71
C GLU A 44 16.91 -0.91 -10.70
N GLU A 45 17.61 -0.70 -9.59
CA GLU A 45 17.73 -1.68 -8.52
C GLU A 45 16.38 -1.91 -7.83
N LEU A 46 15.61 -0.85 -7.61
CA LEU A 46 14.27 -0.92 -7.04
C LEU A 46 13.33 -1.73 -7.95
N GLU A 47 13.33 -1.42 -9.26
CA GLU A 47 12.57 -2.16 -10.26
C GLU A 47 12.98 -3.64 -10.30
N ALA A 48 14.27 -3.92 -10.34
CA ALA A 48 14.79 -5.29 -10.35
C ALA A 48 14.35 -6.09 -9.11
N HIS A 49 14.37 -5.46 -7.93
CA HIS A 49 13.87 -6.06 -6.69
C HIS A 49 12.40 -6.47 -6.81
N PHE A 50 11.53 -5.53 -7.20
CA PHE A 50 10.10 -5.79 -7.30
C PHE A 50 9.77 -6.85 -8.37
N ARG A 51 10.42 -6.79 -9.53
CA ARG A 51 10.24 -7.79 -10.59
C ARG A 51 10.69 -9.18 -10.15
N ALA A 52 11.83 -9.30 -9.48
CA ALA A 52 12.35 -10.59 -9.01
C ALA A 52 11.42 -11.24 -7.97
N VAL A 53 10.86 -10.46 -7.04
CA VAL A 53 9.89 -10.98 -6.07
C VAL A 53 8.57 -11.33 -6.75
N ALA A 54 8.08 -10.50 -7.67
CA ALA A 54 6.86 -10.78 -8.42
C ALA A 54 6.98 -12.05 -9.29
N ALA A 55 8.14 -12.30 -9.87
CA ALA A 55 8.40 -13.52 -10.65
C ALA A 55 8.49 -14.79 -9.79
N ALA A 56 8.65 -14.66 -8.48
CA ALA A 56 8.81 -15.79 -7.55
C ALA A 56 7.48 -16.36 -7.03
N THR A 57 6.34 -15.72 -7.32
CA THR A 57 5.02 -16.12 -6.81
C THR A 57 3.91 -15.77 -7.78
N SER A 58 2.79 -16.47 -7.71
CA SER A 58 1.55 -16.13 -8.42
C SER A 58 0.62 -15.23 -7.60
N LEU A 59 0.93 -14.99 -6.32
CA LEU A 59 0.09 -14.18 -5.44
C LEU A 59 0.01 -12.73 -5.93
N PRO A 60 -1.16 -12.07 -5.78
CA PRO A 60 -1.27 -10.64 -5.98
C PRO A 60 -0.40 -9.88 -4.98
N ILE A 61 0.26 -8.84 -5.46
CA ILE A 61 1.20 -8.02 -4.69
C ILE A 61 0.69 -6.59 -4.59
N MET A 62 0.69 -6.06 -3.38
CA MET A 62 0.55 -4.65 -3.07
C MET A 62 1.93 -4.08 -2.74
N LEU A 63 2.41 -3.11 -3.51
CA LEU A 63 3.63 -2.39 -3.18
C LEU A 63 3.39 -1.47 -1.99
N TYR A 64 4.34 -1.42 -1.06
CA TYR A 64 4.28 -0.52 0.08
C TYR A 64 5.24 0.66 -0.10
N ASN A 65 4.68 1.83 -0.37
CA ASN A 65 5.43 3.08 -0.42
C ASN A 65 5.35 3.82 0.91
N ASN A 66 6.48 4.00 1.58
CA ASN A 66 6.61 4.83 2.78
C ASN A 66 7.98 5.53 2.80
N PRO A 67 8.14 6.61 2.03
CA PRO A 67 9.43 7.27 1.86
C PRO A 67 9.94 7.92 3.15
N THR A 68 9.06 8.32 4.05
CA THR A 68 9.42 8.95 5.33
C THR A 68 10.13 7.97 6.25
N ILE A 69 9.60 6.75 6.37
CA ILE A 69 10.16 5.74 7.30
C ILE A 69 11.32 5.00 6.66
N TYR A 70 11.18 4.58 5.40
CA TYR A 70 12.17 3.71 4.76
C TYR A 70 13.22 4.46 3.94
N ARG A 71 13.08 5.77 3.77
CA ARG A 71 13.98 6.61 2.94
C ARG A 71 14.06 6.18 1.47
N VAL A 72 13.20 5.25 1.08
CA VAL A 72 13.04 4.75 -0.29
C VAL A 72 11.62 5.06 -0.73
N GLY A 73 11.49 5.85 -1.79
CA GLY A 73 10.20 6.20 -2.37
C GLY A 73 9.96 5.46 -3.68
N VAL A 74 8.74 5.01 -3.88
CA VAL A 74 8.24 4.48 -5.15
C VAL A 74 7.45 5.60 -5.82
N ASN A 75 8.03 6.23 -6.84
CA ASN A 75 7.39 7.34 -7.55
C ASN A 75 6.54 6.83 -8.75
N ASN A 76 5.82 7.74 -9.43
CA ASN A 76 4.96 7.35 -10.54
C ASN A 76 5.72 6.77 -11.73
N SER A 77 6.97 7.21 -11.97
CA SER A 77 7.79 6.63 -13.04
C SER A 77 8.21 5.19 -12.71
N ASP A 78 8.43 4.87 -11.43
CA ASP A 78 8.69 3.49 -10.98
C ASP A 78 7.46 2.62 -11.19
N LEU A 79 6.27 3.10 -10.81
CA LEU A 79 5.00 2.41 -11.02
C LEU A 79 4.71 2.19 -12.52
N LYS A 80 5.02 3.18 -13.37
CA LYS A 80 4.90 3.03 -14.83
C LYS A 80 5.80 1.92 -15.39
N ARG A 81 7.06 1.84 -14.92
CA ARG A 81 7.99 0.77 -15.33
C ARG A 81 7.50 -0.62 -14.90
N LEU A 82 6.77 -0.71 -13.79
CA LEU A 82 6.22 -1.97 -13.27
C LEU A 82 4.81 -2.29 -13.82
N ALA A 83 4.25 -1.45 -14.68
CA ALA A 83 2.88 -1.61 -15.15
C ALA A 83 2.64 -2.87 -16.00
N ASP A 84 3.70 -3.45 -16.58
CA ASP A 84 3.67 -4.71 -17.32
C ASP A 84 3.73 -5.95 -16.44
N VAL A 85 3.97 -5.83 -15.11
CA VAL A 85 4.04 -6.94 -14.16
C VAL A 85 2.63 -7.25 -13.65
N PRO A 86 1.98 -8.34 -14.12
CA PRO A 86 0.53 -8.51 -13.96
C PRO A 86 0.09 -8.74 -12.51
N ASN A 87 0.91 -9.37 -11.67
CA ASN A 87 0.58 -9.67 -10.29
C ASN A 87 0.92 -8.54 -9.30
N ILE A 88 1.56 -7.44 -9.73
CA ILE A 88 1.62 -6.21 -8.94
C ILE A 88 0.32 -5.44 -9.20
N VAL A 89 -0.64 -5.51 -8.27
CA VAL A 89 -2.02 -5.06 -8.48
C VAL A 89 -2.43 -3.85 -7.65
N ALA A 90 -1.66 -3.51 -6.62
CA ALA A 90 -2.04 -2.45 -5.70
C ALA A 90 -0.83 -1.68 -5.17
N VAL A 91 -1.11 -0.48 -4.61
CA VAL A 91 -0.13 0.35 -3.90
C VAL A 91 -0.74 0.78 -2.57
N LYS A 92 -0.05 0.50 -1.46
CA LYS A 92 -0.26 1.16 -0.18
C LYS A 92 0.59 2.43 -0.17
N GLU A 93 -0.06 3.58 -0.29
CA GLU A 93 0.61 4.88 -0.32
C GLU A 93 0.66 5.49 1.09
N SER A 94 1.86 5.61 1.64
CA SER A 94 2.13 6.17 2.96
C SER A 94 3.07 7.37 2.91
N ALA A 95 3.08 8.12 1.81
CA ALA A 95 3.67 9.45 1.80
C ALA A 95 2.73 10.44 2.53
N PRO A 96 3.27 11.44 3.23
CA PRO A 96 2.46 12.42 3.95
C PRO A 96 1.69 13.38 3.02
N ASP A 97 2.05 13.42 1.74
CA ASP A 97 1.36 14.23 0.73
C ASP A 97 0.22 13.42 0.09
N SER A 98 -1.02 13.69 0.49
CA SER A 98 -2.21 13.03 -0.03
C SER A 98 -2.44 13.25 -1.54
N ARG A 99 -1.82 14.28 -2.16
CA ARG A 99 -1.88 14.51 -3.61
C ARG A 99 -1.31 13.34 -4.40
N ARG A 100 -0.41 12.53 -3.81
CA ARG A 100 0.13 11.31 -4.40
C ARG A 100 -0.95 10.35 -4.89
N ILE A 101 -2.07 10.25 -4.18
CA ILE A 101 -3.21 9.40 -4.57
C ILE A 101 -3.80 9.89 -5.89
N THR A 102 -4.05 11.21 -5.99
CA THR A 102 -4.55 11.83 -7.22
C THR A 102 -3.57 11.65 -8.38
N ASP A 103 -2.27 11.84 -8.14
CA ASP A 103 -1.24 11.72 -9.17
C ASP A 103 -1.15 10.30 -9.72
N ILE A 104 -1.20 9.28 -8.84
CA ILE A 104 -1.20 7.87 -9.26
C ILE A 104 -2.43 7.57 -10.12
N ILE A 105 -3.62 7.99 -9.68
CA ILE A 105 -4.88 7.74 -10.41
C ILE A 105 -4.87 8.46 -11.76
N ASN A 106 -4.45 9.73 -11.80
CA ASN A 106 -4.42 10.51 -13.03
C ASN A 106 -3.42 9.97 -14.06
N GLU A 107 -2.26 9.50 -13.62
CA GLU A 107 -1.20 9.05 -14.52
C GLU A 107 -1.32 7.58 -14.93
N LEU A 108 -1.90 6.74 -14.07
CA LEU A 108 -1.91 5.29 -14.24
C LEU A 108 -3.33 4.69 -14.33
N GLY A 109 -4.38 5.52 -14.17
CA GLY A 109 -5.77 5.09 -14.25
C GLY A 109 -6.07 3.97 -13.27
N ASP A 110 -6.73 2.93 -13.77
CA ASP A 110 -7.16 1.76 -12.98
C ASP A 110 -6.08 0.66 -12.89
N ARG A 111 -4.84 0.95 -13.32
CA ARG A 111 -3.77 -0.06 -13.33
C ARG A 111 -3.47 -0.61 -11.95
N TYR A 112 -3.56 0.22 -10.93
CA TYR A 112 -3.33 -0.14 -9.53
C TYR A 112 -4.51 0.22 -8.65
N LYS A 113 -4.83 -0.65 -7.69
CA LYS A 113 -5.69 -0.27 -6.57
C LYS A 113 -4.87 0.53 -5.57
N VAL A 114 -5.23 1.79 -5.36
CA VAL A 114 -4.52 2.67 -4.42
C VAL A 114 -5.20 2.61 -3.06
N LEU A 115 -4.41 2.31 -2.01
CA LEU A 115 -4.87 2.29 -0.63
C LEU A 115 -4.09 3.31 0.19
N VAL A 116 -4.76 4.01 1.09
CA VAL A 116 -4.10 4.91 2.04
C VAL A 116 -3.33 4.07 3.06
N GLY A 117 -2.11 4.50 3.40
CA GLY A 117 -1.26 3.80 4.35
C GLY A 117 -0.98 4.57 5.64
N LEU A 118 -1.29 5.88 5.68
CA LEU A 118 -1.15 6.72 6.87
C LEU A 118 -2.51 6.99 7.50
N ASP A 119 -2.56 6.93 8.82
CA ASP A 119 -3.80 7.11 9.58
C ASP A 119 -4.25 8.59 9.61
N ASP A 120 -3.29 9.50 9.64
CA ASP A 120 -3.48 10.96 9.71
C ASP A 120 -3.81 11.64 8.36
N VAL A 121 -3.89 10.90 7.27
CA VAL A 121 -4.38 11.36 5.95
C VAL A 121 -5.43 10.41 5.37
N ALA A 122 -6.02 9.57 6.23
CA ALA A 122 -6.94 8.52 5.78
C ALA A 122 -8.19 9.08 5.11
N LEU A 123 -8.82 10.09 5.71
CA LEU A 123 -10.05 10.69 5.16
C LEU A 123 -9.77 11.38 3.84
N GLU A 124 -8.73 12.21 3.77
CA GLU A 124 -8.32 12.91 2.55
C GLU A 124 -8.08 11.91 1.42
N GLY A 125 -7.29 10.86 1.71
CA GLY A 125 -6.99 9.86 0.71
C GLY A 125 -8.19 9.09 0.19
N LEU A 126 -9.13 8.72 1.06
CA LEU A 126 -10.39 8.10 0.67
C LEU A 126 -11.24 9.02 -0.22
N LEU A 127 -11.31 10.31 0.12
CA LEU A 127 -12.05 11.31 -0.67
C LEU A 127 -11.39 11.59 -2.03
N LEU A 128 -10.07 11.47 -2.13
CA LEU A 128 -9.29 11.63 -3.35
C LEU A 128 -9.32 10.38 -4.26
N GLY A 129 -9.96 9.30 -3.85
CA GLY A 129 -10.20 8.14 -4.71
C GLY A 129 -9.47 6.86 -4.32
N ALA A 130 -8.78 6.83 -3.16
CA ALA A 130 -8.26 5.56 -2.65
C ALA A 130 -9.40 4.56 -2.42
N CYS A 131 -9.19 3.31 -2.81
CA CYS A 131 -10.22 2.26 -2.70
C CYS A 131 -10.36 1.69 -1.28
N GLY A 132 -9.40 1.99 -0.39
CA GLY A 132 -9.40 1.53 0.99
C GLY A 132 -8.24 2.12 1.80
N TRP A 133 -8.09 1.61 3.02
CA TRP A 133 -7.11 2.06 3.99
C TRP A 133 -6.45 0.86 4.69
N ILE A 134 -5.13 0.84 4.77
CA ILE A 134 -4.33 -0.15 5.51
C ILE A 134 -3.80 0.54 6.76
N SER A 135 -4.49 0.40 7.84
CA SER A 135 -4.38 1.19 9.06
C SER A 135 -3.57 0.50 10.16
N GLY A 136 -2.79 1.27 10.90
CA GLY A 136 -2.25 0.87 12.21
C GLY A 136 -3.29 1.02 13.32
N LEU A 137 -4.08 2.09 13.30
CA LEU A 137 -5.10 2.41 14.32
C LEU A 137 -6.23 1.37 14.39
N THR A 138 -6.53 0.67 13.30
CA THR A 138 -7.57 -0.36 13.25
C THR A 138 -7.34 -1.49 14.28
N ASN A 139 -6.10 -1.72 14.71
CA ASN A 139 -5.82 -2.70 15.76
C ASN A 139 -6.40 -2.29 17.12
N ALA A 140 -6.49 -1.00 17.39
CA ALA A 140 -7.02 -0.45 18.64
C ALA A 140 -8.49 -0.01 18.49
N PHE A 141 -8.88 0.49 17.33
CA PHE A 141 -10.18 1.11 17.07
C PHE A 141 -10.83 0.56 15.79
N PRO A 142 -11.15 -0.74 15.73
CA PRO A 142 -11.67 -1.37 14.51
C PRO A 142 -13.05 -0.85 14.09
N GLU A 143 -13.95 -0.60 15.04
CA GLU A 143 -15.32 -0.15 14.76
C GLU A 143 -15.33 1.26 14.18
N GLU A 144 -14.58 2.17 14.79
CA GLU A 144 -14.45 3.57 14.34
C GLU A 144 -13.73 3.65 12.99
N SER A 145 -12.72 2.81 12.77
CA SER A 145 -12.01 2.74 11.47
C SER A 145 -12.96 2.30 10.35
N VAL A 146 -13.78 1.28 10.60
CA VAL A 146 -14.81 0.84 9.64
C VAL A 146 -15.86 1.91 9.42
N ALA A 147 -16.30 2.58 10.49
CA ALA A 147 -17.28 3.67 10.41
C ALA A 147 -16.74 4.85 9.59
N LEU A 148 -15.45 5.23 9.75
CA LEU A 148 -14.80 6.28 8.96
C LEU A 148 -14.80 5.93 7.46
N VAL A 149 -14.34 4.73 7.12
CA VAL A 149 -14.29 4.29 5.71
C VAL A 149 -15.69 4.25 5.10
N LYS A 150 -16.68 3.79 5.85
CA LYS A 150 -18.09 3.76 5.41
C LYS A 150 -18.61 5.16 5.13
N ALA A 151 -18.49 6.07 6.10
CA ALA A 151 -18.95 7.46 5.97
C ALA A 151 -18.27 8.17 4.78
N ALA A 152 -16.96 7.99 4.60
CA ALA A 152 -16.23 8.54 3.46
C ALA A 152 -16.75 8.02 2.10
N LYS A 153 -17.01 6.72 1.99
CA LYS A 153 -17.56 6.09 0.77
C LYS A 153 -18.99 6.52 0.46
N GLU A 154 -19.80 6.70 1.48
CA GLU A 154 -21.19 7.16 1.36
C GLU A 154 -21.30 8.68 1.19
N ARG A 155 -20.16 9.40 1.24
CA ARG A 155 -20.10 10.87 1.18
C ARG A 155 -20.82 11.56 2.35
N ASP A 156 -20.98 10.88 3.47
CA ASP A 156 -21.43 11.47 4.74
C ASP A 156 -20.24 12.19 5.39
N LEU A 157 -19.99 13.40 4.89
CA LEU A 157 -18.80 14.19 5.28
C LEU A 157 -18.88 14.64 6.74
N ASP A 158 -20.06 14.97 7.25
CA ASP A 158 -20.22 15.42 8.62
C ASP A 158 -19.81 14.30 9.59
N ARG A 159 -20.32 13.10 9.36
CA ARG A 159 -19.96 11.94 10.16
C ARG A 159 -18.48 11.53 9.98
N ALA A 160 -17.97 11.55 8.76
CA ALA A 160 -16.57 11.24 8.49
C ALA A 160 -15.61 12.20 9.22
N ILE A 161 -15.92 13.51 9.17
CA ILE A 161 -15.11 14.55 9.84
C ILE A 161 -15.20 14.42 11.36
N GLU A 162 -16.37 14.10 11.92
CA GLU A 162 -16.52 13.86 13.35
C GLU A 162 -15.59 12.73 13.83
N ILE A 163 -15.64 11.56 13.18
CA ILE A 163 -14.80 10.41 13.50
C ILE A 163 -13.32 10.74 13.30
N TYR A 164 -12.97 11.38 12.19
CA TYR A 164 -11.60 11.72 11.85
C TYR A 164 -10.97 12.68 12.87
N ARG A 165 -11.70 13.71 13.29
CA ARG A 165 -11.26 14.63 14.34
C ARG A 165 -11.07 13.94 15.69
N TRP A 166 -11.84 12.91 15.96
CA TRP A 166 -11.67 12.10 17.16
C TRP A 166 -10.37 11.28 17.11
N PHE A 167 -9.95 10.79 15.93
CA PHE A 167 -8.70 10.08 15.75
C PHE A 167 -7.45 10.97 15.87
N MET A 168 -7.51 12.23 15.44
CA MET A 168 -6.34 13.09 15.26
C MET A 168 -5.45 13.33 16.50
N PRO A 169 -5.95 13.33 17.75
CA PRO A 169 -5.11 13.45 18.93
C PRO A 169 -4.32 12.20 19.32
N MET A 170 -4.53 11.07 18.66
CA MET A 170 -3.89 9.79 18.97
C MET A 170 -2.65 9.54 18.15
#